data_0d71b98681c9dd2fe2cf03559f9cd0af
#
_entry.id   0d71b98681c9dd2fe2cf03559f9cd0af
#
_cell.length_a   1.000
_cell.length_b   1.000
_cell.length_c   1.000
_cell.angle_alpha   90.00
_cell.angle_beta   90.00
_cell.angle_gamma   90.00
#
_symmetry.space_group_name_H-M   'P 1'
#
loop_
_entity.id
_entity.type
_entity.pdbx_description
1 polymer ?
#
loop_
_entity_poly.entity_id
_entity_poly.type
_entity_poly.pdbx_seq_one_letter_code
_entity_poly.pdbx_strand_id
1 'polypeptide(L)'
;MELGEVRLRRGEERELRAGKPWVFDNEIAWVDEDCIDGGVVDVTDHDGHFVARGFFNSQSRIVVRVLTREKEEIDRAFFAGRLERAWKIRQTLGFSNACRVVFGDGDGLPGLTVDKFGDYLSFQIVCLGMERWKETLVELLAALMHPVGIYERDDVPVREKEGLIQITGCVYGSVPELVEIVECDAKMLVDIARGQKTGHFLDQQENRRRIRPYAREKTVLDLCCHTGGFSIHAALYGAKRVEAVDVSQDALDMLMENARRNGVAAQIQTRCENVFDLVKRYSEESRRF
;
A
#
# COMPACT_ATOMS: atom_id res chain seq x y z
N MET A 1 22.24 5.80 25.64
CA MET A 1 23.31 5.38 24.69
C MET A 1 23.32 6.38 23.56
N GLU A 2 24.48 6.86 23.16
CA GLU A 2 24.58 7.65 21.94
C GLU A 2 24.21 6.74 20.75
N LEU A 3 23.51 7.29 19.78
CA LEU A 3 23.18 6.57 18.55
C LEU A 3 24.42 6.52 17.65
N GLY A 4 24.58 5.45 16.89
CA GLY A 4 25.61 5.38 15.86
C GLY A 4 25.42 6.49 14.81
N GLU A 5 26.52 6.92 14.19
CA GLU A 5 26.56 8.01 13.22
C GLU A 5 26.83 7.48 11.80
N VAL A 6 26.06 8.00 10.83
CA VAL A 6 26.35 7.86 9.39
C VAL A 6 26.67 9.22 8.83
N ARG A 7 27.92 9.40 8.36
CA ARG A 7 28.40 10.68 7.83
C ARG A 7 28.35 10.70 6.32
N LEU A 8 27.73 11.76 5.79
CA LEU A 8 27.58 11.97 4.35
C LEU A 8 28.85 12.53 3.72
N ARG A 9 29.02 12.27 2.42
CA ARG A 9 30.00 12.98 1.60
C ARG A 9 29.59 14.44 1.44
N ARG A 10 30.56 15.29 1.16
CA ARG A 10 30.34 16.73 1.01
C ARG A 10 29.33 17.02 -0.10
N GLY A 11 28.25 17.72 0.26
CA GLY A 11 27.19 18.17 -0.64
C GLY A 11 25.97 17.26 -0.71
N GLU A 12 26.06 15.99 -0.24
CA GLU A 12 24.95 15.03 -0.29
C GLU A 12 23.85 15.35 0.75
N GLU A 13 24.15 16.16 1.75
CA GLU A 13 23.18 16.65 2.74
C GLU A 13 22.07 17.53 2.13
N ARG A 14 22.30 18.13 0.95
CA ARG A 14 21.39 19.11 0.34
C ARG A 14 20.05 18.50 -0.01
N GLU A 15 20.07 17.33 -0.65
CA GLU A 15 18.84 16.62 -1.02
C GLU A 15 18.08 16.11 0.22
N LEU A 16 18.81 15.63 1.25
CA LEU A 16 18.17 15.22 2.49
C LEU A 16 17.48 16.40 3.19
N ARG A 17 18.13 17.55 3.27
CA ARG A 17 17.53 18.79 3.82
C ARG A 17 16.34 19.27 2.98
N ALA A 18 16.37 19.03 1.66
CA ALA A 18 15.26 19.33 0.75
C ALA A 18 14.08 18.34 0.83
N GLY A 19 14.19 17.26 1.62
CA GLY A 19 13.08 16.31 1.85
C GLY A 19 13.30 14.90 1.33
N LYS A 20 14.44 14.57 0.70
CA LYS A 20 14.75 13.21 0.26
C LYS A 20 14.69 12.24 1.45
N PRO A 21 13.94 11.12 1.35
CA PRO A 21 13.74 10.22 2.50
C PRO A 21 14.80 9.12 2.63
N TRP A 22 15.78 9.05 1.73
CA TRP A 22 16.72 7.95 1.63
C TRP A 22 18.16 8.43 1.53
N VAL A 23 19.08 7.67 2.15
CA VAL A 23 20.54 7.79 1.96
C VAL A 23 21.01 6.52 1.28
N PHE A 24 21.65 6.66 0.11
CA PHE A 24 22.23 5.54 -0.62
C PHE A 24 23.68 5.29 -0.24
N ASP A 25 24.17 4.09 -0.52
CA ASP A 25 25.54 3.65 -0.26
C ASP A 25 26.62 4.57 -0.83
N ASN A 26 26.42 5.11 -2.02
CA ASN A 26 27.34 6.01 -2.69
C ASN A 26 27.39 7.44 -2.09
N GLU A 27 26.45 7.82 -1.25
CA GLU A 27 26.36 9.14 -0.60
C GLU A 27 27.12 9.19 0.74
N ILE A 28 27.55 8.03 1.25
CA ILE A 28 28.15 7.88 2.56
C ILE A 28 29.67 7.99 2.48
N ALA A 29 30.26 8.81 3.37
CA ALA A 29 31.70 8.94 3.58
C ALA A 29 32.21 7.97 4.64
N TRP A 30 31.43 7.76 5.70
CA TRP A 30 31.82 6.95 6.86
C TRP A 30 30.59 6.49 7.65
N VAL A 31 30.72 5.32 8.27
CA VAL A 31 29.73 4.70 9.15
C VAL A 31 30.40 4.31 10.45
N ASP A 32 29.81 4.68 11.57
CA ASP A 32 30.28 4.31 12.92
C ASP A 32 30.19 2.79 13.13
N GLU A 33 31.17 2.24 13.85
CA GLU A 33 31.19 0.81 14.21
C GLU A 33 30.00 0.41 15.11
N ASP A 34 29.43 1.36 15.84
CA ASP A 34 28.24 1.16 16.70
C ASP A 34 26.91 1.11 15.92
N CYS A 35 26.92 1.34 14.61
CA CYS A 35 25.72 1.22 13.76
C CYS A 35 25.31 -0.26 13.63
N ILE A 36 24.09 -0.57 14.04
CA ILE A 36 23.52 -1.92 14.00
C ILE A 36 22.42 -1.98 12.94
N ASP A 37 22.46 -2.96 12.04
CA ASP A 37 21.41 -3.19 11.03
C ASP A 37 20.01 -3.27 11.67
N GLY A 38 19.07 -2.49 11.15
CA GLY A 38 17.74 -2.28 11.70
C GLY A 38 17.67 -1.34 12.90
N GLY A 39 18.80 -0.82 13.37
CA GLY A 39 18.87 0.19 14.43
C GLY A 39 18.58 1.60 13.92
N VAL A 40 18.42 2.53 14.86
CA VAL A 40 18.30 3.96 14.60
C VAL A 40 19.67 4.59 14.64
N VAL A 41 19.98 5.44 13.67
CA VAL A 41 21.24 6.18 13.57
C VAL A 41 21.00 7.66 13.33
N ASP A 42 21.96 8.49 13.70
CA ASP A 42 22.02 9.89 13.30
C ASP A 42 22.79 10.02 11.96
N VAL A 43 22.25 10.78 11.04
CA VAL A 43 22.90 11.14 9.78
C VAL A 43 23.46 12.55 9.93
N THR A 44 24.76 12.70 9.66
CA THR A 44 25.45 14.00 9.73
C THR A 44 25.98 14.41 8.35
N ASP A 45 26.18 15.70 8.16
CA ASP A 45 26.90 16.21 7.01
C ASP A 45 28.42 15.95 7.12
N HIS A 46 29.18 16.37 6.09
CA HIS A 46 30.63 16.17 6.05
C HIS A 46 31.38 16.79 7.28
N ASP A 47 30.84 17.86 7.83
CA ASP A 47 31.42 18.61 8.93
C ASP A 47 30.92 18.12 10.31
N GLY A 48 30.09 17.07 10.35
CA GLY A 48 29.56 16.44 11.57
C GLY A 48 28.29 17.11 12.14
N HIS A 49 27.63 18.00 11.38
CA HIS A 49 26.37 18.58 11.83
C HIS A 49 25.19 17.63 11.51
N PHE A 50 24.29 17.50 12.46
CA PHE A 50 23.08 16.68 12.32
C PHE A 50 22.23 17.10 11.11
N VAL A 51 21.77 16.12 10.35
CA VAL A 51 20.89 16.30 9.18
C VAL A 51 19.57 15.56 9.33
N ALA A 52 19.62 14.32 9.79
CA ALA A 52 18.43 13.47 9.91
C ALA A 52 18.69 12.31 10.90
N ARG A 53 17.62 11.62 11.27
CA ARG A 53 17.65 10.36 12.02
C ARG A 53 16.84 9.32 11.28
N GLY A 54 17.28 8.07 11.20
CA GLY A 54 16.62 7.05 10.43
C GLY A 54 17.06 5.62 10.76
N PHE A 55 16.45 4.67 10.10
CA PHE A 55 16.80 3.24 10.18
C PHE A 55 18.01 2.95 9.31
N PHE A 56 18.99 2.27 9.87
CA PHE A 56 20.20 1.82 9.20
C PHE A 56 20.07 0.37 8.72
N ASN A 57 20.61 0.09 7.53
CA ASN A 57 20.77 -1.28 7.03
C ASN A 57 21.96 -1.33 6.05
N SER A 58 23.04 -1.98 6.47
CA SER A 58 24.27 -2.11 5.67
C SER A 58 24.11 -3.02 4.44
N GLN A 59 23.11 -3.90 4.43
CA GLN A 59 22.85 -4.83 3.33
C GLN A 59 22.01 -4.20 2.22
N SER A 60 21.31 -3.13 2.50
CA SER A 60 20.45 -2.43 1.54
C SER A 60 21.22 -1.35 0.80
N ARG A 61 20.89 -1.15 -0.51
CA ARG A 61 21.39 0.02 -1.24
C ARG A 61 20.86 1.34 -0.68
N ILE A 62 19.67 1.31 -0.04
CA ILE A 62 19.15 2.42 0.76
C ILE A 62 19.63 2.20 2.18
N VAL A 63 20.84 2.67 2.47
CA VAL A 63 21.52 2.40 3.75
C VAL A 63 20.83 3.07 4.92
N VAL A 64 20.27 4.29 4.72
CA VAL A 64 19.45 4.91 5.77
C VAL A 64 18.09 5.33 5.19
N ARG A 65 17.02 4.92 5.87
CA ARG A 65 15.66 5.38 5.63
C ARG A 65 15.31 6.42 6.68
N VAL A 66 15.15 7.66 6.25
CA VAL A 66 14.91 8.80 7.14
C VAL A 66 13.58 8.69 7.84
N LEU A 67 13.58 8.77 9.16
CA LEU A 67 12.40 8.89 10.01
C LEU A 67 12.07 10.35 10.29
N THR A 68 13.05 11.12 10.71
CA THR A 68 12.86 12.52 11.09
C THR A 68 14.09 13.37 10.75
N ARG A 69 13.88 14.69 10.68
CA ARG A 69 14.94 15.71 10.54
C ARG A 69 15.14 16.52 11.81
N GLU A 70 14.47 16.08 12.88
CA GLU A 70 14.60 16.67 14.22
C GLU A 70 15.37 15.71 15.13
N LYS A 71 16.05 16.26 16.14
CA LYS A 71 16.68 15.47 17.21
C LYS A 71 15.62 15.07 18.23
N GLU A 72 14.81 14.08 17.88
CA GLU A 72 13.76 13.52 18.74
C GLU A 72 14.00 12.02 18.98
N GLU A 73 13.46 11.48 20.04
CA GLU A 73 13.53 10.05 20.32
C GLU A 73 12.62 9.26 19.39
N ILE A 74 13.12 8.13 18.90
CA ILE A 74 12.34 7.18 18.11
C ILE A 74 11.87 6.09 19.06
N ASP A 75 10.71 6.31 19.62
CA ASP A 75 10.08 5.45 20.61
C ASP A 75 8.64 5.10 20.24
N ARG A 76 7.92 4.46 21.16
CA ARG A 76 6.50 4.12 20.99
C ARG A 76 5.64 5.34 20.72
N ALA A 77 5.91 6.47 21.37
CA ALA A 77 5.12 7.70 21.24
C ALA A 77 5.31 8.33 19.85
N PHE A 78 6.54 8.27 19.33
CA PHE A 78 6.85 8.71 17.96
C PHE A 78 5.98 7.96 16.93
N PHE A 79 5.93 6.63 17.01
CA PHE A 79 5.11 5.83 16.08
C PHE A 79 3.61 6.07 16.29
N ALA A 80 3.15 6.16 17.54
CA ALA A 80 1.76 6.46 17.84
C ALA A 80 1.31 7.78 17.19
N GLY A 81 2.06 8.86 17.38
CA GLY A 81 1.75 10.16 16.79
C GLY A 81 1.73 10.16 15.26
N ARG A 82 2.61 9.38 14.61
CA ARG A 82 2.64 9.24 13.15
C ARG A 82 1.44 8.45 12.62
N LEU A 83 1.08 7.36 13.26
CA LEU A 83 -0.10 6.55 12.91
C LEU A 83 -1.40 7.36 13.10
N GLU A 84 -1.55 8.06 14.21
CA GLU A 84 -2.69 8.95 14.48
C GLU A 84 -2.82 10.04 13.41
N ARG A 85 -1.71 10.71 13.06
CA ARG A 85 -1.69 11.73 12.01
C ARG A 85 -2.10 11.16 10.66
N ALA A 86 -1.54 10.01 10.29
CA ALA A 86 -1.86 9.34 9.03
C ALA A 86 -3.35 9.00 8.96
N TRP A 87 -3.91 8.40 9.99
CA TRP A 87 -5.34 8.07 10.06
C TRP A 87 -6.23 9.32 10.03
N LYS A 88 -5.89 10.35 10.78
CA LYS A 88 -6.64 11.61 10.80
C LYS A 88 -6.71 12.28 9.42
N ILE A 89 -5.61 12.24 8.65
CA ILE A 89 -5.60 12.75 7.27
C ILE A 89 -6.63 12.00 6.43
N ARG A 90 -6.66 10.65 6.48
CA ARG A 90 -7.62 9.83 5.71
C ARG A 90 -9.07 10.13 6.11
N GLN A 91 -9.34 10.26 7.39
CA GLN A 91 -10.67 10.66 7.89
C GLN A 91 -11.09 12.04 7.37
N THR A 92 -10.19 13.02 7.38
CA THR A 92 -10.45 14.38 6.85
C THR A 92 -10.75 14.37 5.35
N LEU A 93 -10.15 13.43 4.61
CA LEU A 93 -10.41 13.20 3.19
C LEU A 93 -11.70 12.39 2.93
N GLY A 94 -12.43 12.00 3.98
CA GLY A 94 -13.70 11.24 3.87
C GLY A 94 -13.55 9.73 3.77
N PHE A 95 -12.35 9.19 3.93
CA PHE A 95 -12.14 7.74 3.95
C PHE A 95 -12.50 7.16 5.32
N SER A 96 -13.36 6.13 5.32
CA SER A 96 -13.80 5.50 6.57
C SER A 96 -13.80 3.97 6.51
N ASN A 97 -14.25 3.39 5.39
CA ASN A 97 -14.45 1.95 5.27
C ASN A 97 -13.26 1.23 4.64
N ALA A 98 -12.78 1.72 3.49
CA ALA A 98 -11.64 1.11 2.79
C ALA A 98 -10.67 2.19 2.30
N CYS A 99 -9.41 2.13 2.73
CA CYS A 99 -8.38 3.08 2.30
C CYS A 99 -6.98 2.62 2.72
N ARG A 100 -5.96 3.16 2.07
CA ARG A 100 -4.59 3.10 2.55
C ARG A 100 -4.40 4.07 3.71
N VAL A 101 -4.26 3.52 4.92
CA VAL A 101 -4.07 4.29 6.16
C VAL A 101 -2.65 4.83 6.24
N VAL A 102 -1.66 3.99 5.94
CA VAL A 102 -0.23 4.36 5.94
C VAL A 102 0.39 4.07 4.58
N PHE A 103 1.10 5.05 4.03
CA PHE A 103 1.83 4.96 2.77
C PHE A 103 3.31 5.30 2.97
N GLY A 104 4.02 4.46 3.69
CA GLY A 104 5.48 4.48 3.82
C GLY A 104 6.07 5.85 4.09
N ASP A 105 7.02 6.25 3.26
CA ASP A 105 7.75 7.52 3.37
C ASP A 105 6.82 8.75 3.30
N GLY A 106 5.69 8.65 2.58
CA GLY A 106 4.71 9.73 2.47
C GLY A 106 4.04 10.10 3.79
N ASP A 107 3.93 9.15 4.72
CA ASP A 107 3.42 9.36 6.08
C ASP A 107 4.54 9.40 7.13
N GLY A 108 5.81 9.39 6.69
CA GLY A 108 6.98 9.38 7.55
C GLY A 108 7.19 8.07 8.31
N LEU A 109 6.66 6.97 7.78
CA LEU A 109 6.79 5.61 8.31
C LEU A 109 7.42 4.71 7.24
N PRO A 110 8.72 4.89 6.93
CA PRO A 110 9.37 4.25 5.79
C PRO A 110 9.25 2.73 5.86
N GLY A 111 8.84 2.14 4.73
CA GLY A 111 8.69 0.70 4.61
C GLY A 111 7.43 0.11 5.25
N LEU A 112 6.55 0.91 5.85
CA LEU A 112 5.27 0.46 6.39
C LEU A 112 4.12 0.79 5.44
N THR A 113 3.31 -0.20 5.11
CA THR A 113 2.02 -0.01 4.45
C THR A 113 0.93 -0.59 5.34
N VAL A 114 -0.15 0.17 5.55
CA VAL A 114 -1.34 -0.29 6.27
C VAL A 114 -2.57 0.05 5.44
N ASP A 115 -3.34 -0.96 5.07
CA ASP A 115 -4.59 -0.83 4.33
C ASP A 115 -5.76 -1.28 5.20
N LYS A 116 -6.81 -0.47 5.24
CA LYS A 116 -8.07 -0.76 5.94
C LYS A 116 -9.08 -1.36 4.96
N PHE A 117 -9.70 -2.46 5.38
CA PHE A 117 -10.77 -3.15 4.67
C PHE A 117 -11.92 -3.44 5.65
N GLY A 118 -12.92 -2.56 5.71
CA GLY A 118 -13.98 -2.65 6.73
C GLY A 118 -13.40 -2.57 8.14
N ASP A 119 -13.62 -3.60 8.93
CA ASP A 119 -13.12 -3.72 10.31
C ASP A 119 -11.80 -4.49 10.40
N TYR A 120 -11.12 -4.71 9.28
CA TYR A 120 -9.86 -5.45 9.19
C TYR A 120 -8.75 -4.58 8.63
N LEU A 121 -7.50 -4.92 8.98
CA LEU A 121 -6.32 -4.28 8.43
C LEU A 121 -5.45 -5.30 7.68
N SER A 122 -4.88 -4.87 6.57
CA SER A 122 -3.73 -5.51 5.95
C SER A 122 -2.49 -4.68 6.28
N PHE A 123 -1.41 -5.35 6.64
CA PHE A 123 -0.21 -4.76 7.19
C PHE A 123 1.00 -5.33 6.43
N GLN A 124 1.89 -4.47 5.95
CA GLN A 124 3.09 -4.87 5.22
C GLN A 124 4.30 -4.06 5.65
N ILE A 125 5.40 -4.75 5.94
CA ILE A 125 6.70 -4.16 6.25
C ILE A 125 7.73 -4.59 5.20
N VAL A 126 8.48 -3.63 4.65
CA VAL A 126 9.49 -3.88 3.63
C VAL A 126 10.87 -3.31 3.97
N CYS A 127 11.14 -2.95 5.23
CA CYS A 127 12.47 -2.55 5.67
C CYS A 127 12.82 -3.10 7.06
N LEU A 128 14.09 -3.41 7.27
CA LEU A 128 14.59 -4.08 8.46
C LEU A 128 14.35 -3.28 9.76
N GLY A 129 14.52 -1.96 9.70
CA GLY A 129 14.30 -1.12 10.87
C GLY A 129 12.86 -1.11 11.34
N MET A 130 11.90 -1.05 10.40
CA MET A 130 10.47 -1.11 10.72
C MET A 130 10.05 -2.50 11.24
N GLU A 131 10.70 -3.57 10.75
CA GLU A 131 10.45 -4.94 11.23
C GLU A 131 10.72 -5.09 12.74
N ARG A 132 11.74 -4.41 13.28
CA ARG A 132 12.02 -4.42 14.73
C ARG A 132 10.92 -3.80 15.58
N TRP A 133 10.07 -2.96 14.96
CA TRP A 133 8.93 -2.31 15.62
C TRP A 133 7.59 -3.01 15.37
N LYS A 134 7.59 -4.13 14.66
CA LYS A 134 6.39 -4.84 14.24
C LYS A 134 5.38 -5.06 15.37
N GLU A 135 5.79 -5.64 16.47
CA GLU A 135 4.90 -5.91 17.61
C GLU A 135 4.29 -4.62 18.16
N THR A 136 5.13 -3.59 18.35
CA THR A 136 4.68 -2.27 18.80
C THR A 136 3.68 -1.63 17.83
N LEU A 137 3.93 -1.75 16.52
CA LEU A 137 3.05 -1.20 15.48
C LEU A 137 1.70 -1.92 15.45
N VAL A 138 1.69 -3.24 15.59
CA VAL A 138 0.45 -4.04 15.67
C VAL A 138 -0.38 -3.61 16.90
N GLU A 139 0.24 -3.47 18.07
CA GLU A 139 -0.43 -3.00 19.28
C GLU A 139 -1.01 -1.58 19.12
N LEU A 140 -0.22 -0.66 18.53
CA LEU A 140 -0.65 0.72 18.30
C LEU A 140 -1.81 0.79 17.30
N LEU A 141 -1.76 0.01 16.23
CA LEU A 141 -2.85 -0.08 15.25
C LEU A 141 -4.11 -0.68 15.88
N ALA A 142 -3.97 -1.73 16.71
CA ALA A 142 -5.08 -2.32 17.43
C ALA A 142 -5.74 -1.32 18.40
N ALA A 143 -4.94 -0.54 19.14
CA ALA A 143 -5.43 0.49 20.04
C ALA A 143 -6.07 1.68 19.34
N LEU A 144 -5.52 2.10 18.16
CA LEU A 144 -5.97 3.27 17.43
C LEU A 144 -7.26 3.00 16.62
N MET A 145 -7.34 1.84 15.98
CA MET A 145 -8.37 1.57 14.97
C MET A 145 -9.38 0.50 15.39
N HIS A 146 -9.12 -0.21 16.49
CA HIS A 146 -9.97 -1.29 17.05
C HIS A 146 -10.40 -2.32 15.99
N PRO A 147 -9.48 -2.86 15.18
CA PRO A 147 -9.83 -3.82 14.16
C PRO A 147 -10.24 -5.16 14.78
N VAL A 148 -11.07 -5.92 14.06
CA VAL A 148 -11.39 -7.32 14.43
C VAL A 148 -10.18 -8.22 14.17
N GLY A 149 -9.36 -7.89 13.16
CA GLY A 149 -8.14 -8.61 12.86
C GLY A 149 -7.17 -7.80 12.00
N ILE A 150 -5.87 -8.15 12.12
CA ILE A 150 -4.77 -7.61 11.31
C ILE A 150 -4.06 -8.78 10.64
N TYR A 151 -3.92 -8.70 9.32
CA TYR A 151 -3.23 -9.72 8.51
C TYR A 151 -1.95 -9.15 7.92
N GLU A 152 -0.84 -9.85 8.14
CA GLU A 152 0.48 -9.52 7.60
C GLU A 152 0.62 -10.03 6.16
N ARG A 153 1.02 -9.13 5.24
CA ARG A 153 1.23 -9.39 3.81
C ARG A 153 2.66 -9.05 3.40
N ASP A 154 3.60 -9.71 4.04
CA ASP A 154 5.03 -9.54 3.84
C ASP A 154 5.60 -10.52 2.78
N ASP A 155 4.75 -10.97 1.85
CA ASP A 155 5.02 -11.88 0.75
C ASP A 155 5.55 -11.17 -0.51
N VAL A 156 6.44 -10.19 -0.33
CA VAL A 156 6.99 -9.39 -1.43
C VAL A 156 8.51 -9.54 -1.55
N PRO A 157 9.04 -9.77 -2.79
CA PRO A 157 10.46 -10.05 -3.00
C PRO A 157 11.42 -8.93 -2.56
N VAL A 158 10.91 -7.69 -2.42
CA VAL A 158 11.74 -6.57 -1.97
C VAL A 158 12.29 -6.76 -0.56
N ARG A 159 11.63 -7.56 0.29
CA ARG A 159 12.09 -7.89 1.64
C ARG A 159 13.44 -8.60 1.66
N GLU A 160 13.69 -9.46 0.68
CA GLU A 160 14.97 -10.19 0.57
C GLU A 160 16.16 -9.24 0.37
N LYS A 161 15.94 -8.09 -0.29
CA LYS A 161 16.96 -7.05 -0.47
C LYS A 161 17.26 -6.28 0.82
N GLU A 162 16.42 -6.41 1.81
CA GLU A 162 16.58 -5.83 3.15
C GLU A 162 17.07 -6.88 4.18
N GLY A 163 17.34 -8.11 3.74
CA GLY A 163 17.73 -9.22 4.62
C GLY A 163 16.56 -9.87 5.38
N LEU A 164 15.33 -9.64 4.94
CA LEU A 164 14.10 -10.15 5.55
C LEU A 164 13.53 -11.33 4.78
N ILE A 165 12.94 -12.28 5.49
CA ILE A 165 12.18 -13.39 4.89
C ILE A 165 10.77 -12.93 4.48
N GLN A 166 10.19 -13.59 3.48
CA GLN A 166 8.78 -13.43 3.14
C GLN A 166 7.92 -14.21 4.14
N ILE A 167 6.86 -13.57 4.65
CA ILE A 167 5.94 -14.16 5.64
C ILE A 167 4.53 -13.61 5.44
N THR A 168 3.51 -14.42 5.72
CA THR A 168 2.11 -14.01 5.79
C THR A 168 1.44 -14.66 6.99
N GLY A 169 0.45 -14.00 7.55
CA GLY A 169 -0.32 -14.56 8.65
C GLY A 169 -1.19 -13.55 9.37
N CYS A 170 -2.08 -14.07 10.20
CA CYS A 170 -2.86 -13.23 11.11
C CYS A 170 -1.99 -12.87 12.31
N VAL A 171 -1.74 -11.56 12.53
CA VAL A 171 -0.89 -11.06 13.63
C VAL A 171 -1.70 -10.47 14.79
N TYR A 172 -3.01 -10.27 14.59
CA TYR A 172 -3.93 -9.82 15.64
C TYR A 172 -5.35 -10.30 15.35
N GLY A 173 -6.08 -10.77 16.36
CA GLY A 173 -7.47 -11.20 16.24
C GLY A 173 -7.67 -12.34 15.25
N SER A 174 -8.66 -12.19 14.36
CA SER A 174 -8.91 -13.15 13.27
C SER A 174 -9.41 -12.43 12.02
N VAL A 175 -9.01 -12.91 10.85
CA VAL A 175 -9.42 -12.37 9.55
C VAL A 175 -10.14 -13.46 8.77
N PRO A 176 -11.38 -13.23 8.28
CA PRO A 176 -12.10 -14.20 7.48
C PRO A 176 -11.48 -14.31 6.08
N GLU A 177 -11.85 -15.35 5.33
CA GLU A 177 -11.37 -15.57 3.96
C GLU A 177 -11.73 -14.39 3.04
N LEU A 178 -12.94 -13.88 3.16
CA LEU A 178 -13.43 -12.73 2.38
C LEU A 178 -13.99 -11.65 3.30
N VAL A 179 -13.60 -10.42 3.05
CA VAL A 179 -14.07 -9.22 3.75
C VAL A 179 -14.92 -8.38 2.81
N GLU A 180 -16.11 -7.98 3.25
CA GLU A 180 -16.91 -7.01 2.50
C GLU A 180 -16.46 -5.58 2.84
N ILE A 181 -16.21 -4.80 1.80
CA ILE A 181 -15.93 -3.37 1.90
C ILE A 181 -16.96 -2.57 1.13
N VAL A 182 -17.08 -1.29 1.46
CA VAL A 182 -17.85 -0.31 0.69
C VAL A 182 -16.86 0.70 0.11
N GLU A 183 -16.76 0.70 -1.22
CA GLU A 183 -15.93 1.64 -1.97
C GLU A 183 -16.85 2.55 -2.79
N CYS A 184 -16.86 3.85 -2.46
CA CYS A 184 -17.83 4.80 -3.03
C CYS A 184 -19.28 4.27 -2.85
N ASP A 185 -19.92 3.82 -3.93
CA ASP A 185 -21.30 3.30 -3.91
C ASP A 185 -21.33 1.76 -4.10
N ALA A 186 -20.18 1.10 -4.22
CA ALA A 186 -20.07 -0.32 -4.52
C ALA A 186 -19.71 -1.16 -3.28
N LYS A 187 -20.37 -2.31 -3.11
CA LYS A 187 -19.98 -3.36 -2.18
C LYS A 187 -19.01 -4.31 -2.88
N MET A 188 -17.84 -4.50 -2.31
CA MET A 188 -16.81 -5.36 -2.88
C MET A 188 -16.36 -6.40 -1.86
N LEU A 189 -16.20 -7.63 -2.29
CA LEU A 189 -15.49 -8.66 -1.53
C LEU A 189 -14.00 -8.56 -1.80
N VAL A 190 -13.21 -8.65 -0.74
CA VAL A 190 -11.76 -8.60 -0.76
C VAL A 190 -11.19 -9.81 -0.07
N ASP A 191 -10.27 -10.51 -0.71
CA ASP A 191 -9.43 -11.53 -0.10
C ASP A 191 -8.12 -10.85 0.37
N ILE A 192 -8.03 -10.58 1.67
CA ILE A 192 -6.84 -9.94 2.25
C ILE A 192 -5.64 -10.88 2.22
N ALA A 193 -5.86 -12.16 2.39
CA ALA A 193 -4.79 -13.15 2.51
C ALA A 193 -4.14 -13.51 1.16
N ARG A 194 -4.92 -13.61 0.07
CA ARG A 194 -4.47 -14.11 -1.23
C ARG A 194 -4.62 -13.11 -2.37
N GLY A 195 -5.42 -12.04 -2.16
CA GLY A 195 -5.65 -11.01 -3.18
C GLY A 195 -4.37 -10.28 -3.58
N GLN A 196 -4.36 -9.71 -4.79
CA GLN A 196 -3.23 -8.95 -5.30
C GLN A 196 -2.93 -7.73 -4.40
N LYS A 197 -1.67 -7.32 -4.34
CA LYS A 197 -1.17 -6.31 -3.40
C LYS A 197 -1.49 -6.74 -1.96
N THR A 198 -2.20 -5.91 -1.23
CA THR A 198 -2.67 -6.15 0.13
C THR A 198 -4.12 -6.66 0.19
N GLY A 199 -4.72 -7.00 -0.97
CA GLY A 199 -6.09 -7.53 -1.11
C GLY A 199 -6.93 -6.83 -2.18
N HIS A 200 -6.76 -5.50 -2.36
CA HIS A 200 -7.52 -4.70 -3.32
C HIS A 200 -6.73 -3.48 -3.81
N PHE A 201 -7.06 -2.98 -5.00
CA PHE A 201 -6.43 -1.80 -5.61
C PHE A 201 -7.07 -0.51 -5.07
N LEU A 202 -6.81 -0.18 -3.81
CA LEU A 202 -7.37 1.00 -3.13
C LEU A 202 -6.95 2.33 -3.77
N ASP A 203 -5.80 2.38 -4.45
CA ASP A 203 -5.30 3.53 -5.19
C ASP A 203 -6.20 3.94 -6.37
N GLN A 204 -7.08 3.02 -6.83
CA GLN A 204 -7.97 3.26 -7.96
C GLN A 204 -9.37 3.80 -7.57
N GLN A 205 -9.68 3.98 -6.28
CA GLN A 205 -11.00 4.42 -5.84
C GLN A 205 -11.46 5.72 -6.52
N GLU A 206 -10.62 6.74 -6.50
CA GLU A 206 -10.94 8.03 -7.12
C GLU A 206 -11.08 7.92 -8.64
N ASN A 207 -10.29 7.08 -9.29
CA ASN A 207 -10.40 6.84 -10.73
C ASN A 207 -11.73 6.13 -11.06
N ARG A 208 -12.13 5.14 -10.25
CA ARG A 208 -13.43 4.47 -10.41
C ARG A 208 -14.60 5.44 -10.23
N ARG A 209 -14.51 6.35 -9.28
CA ARG A 209 -15.52 7.41 -9.12
C ARG A 209 -15.58 8.36 -10.30
N ARG A 210 -14.42 8.70 -10.89
CA ARG A 210 -14.30 9.63 -12.02
C ARG A 210 -14.88 9.12 -13.33
N ILE A 211 -15.11 7.83 -13.52
CA ILE A 211 -15.76 7.33 -14.75
C ILE A 211 -17.27 7.60 -14.79
N ARG A 212 -17.90 8.04 -13.70
CA ARG A 212 -19.34 8.27 -13.58
C ARG A 212 -19.94 9.06 -14.76
N PRO A 213 -19.40 10.24 -15.18
CA PRO A 213 -19.96 10.99 -16.30
C PRO A 213 -19.81 10.31 -17.65
N TYR A 214 -18.93 9.32 -17.77
CA TYR A 214 -18.64 8.65 -19.04
C TYR A 214 -19.38 7.32 -19.21
N ALA A 215 -19.89 6.72 -18.13
CA ALA A 215 -20.47 5.37 -18.15
C ALA A 215 -21.92 5.33 -18.60
N ARG A 216 -22.71 6.36 -18.27
CA ARG A 216 -24.16 6.35 -18.47
C ARG A 216 -24.57 6.11 -19.93
N GLU A 217 -25.45 5.11 -20.14
CA GLU A 217 -25.99 4.70 -21.44
C GLU A 217 -24.93 4.18 -22.43
N LYS A 218 -23.69 3.89 -21.97
CA LYS A 218 -22.59 3.39 -22.80
C LYS A 218 -22.46 1.87 -22.76
N THR A 219 -21.84 1.34 -23.80
CA THR A 219 -21.19 0.03 -23.74
C THR A 219 -19.75 0.25 -23.28
N VAL A 220 -19.32 -0.45 -22.25
CA VAL A 220 -18.01 -0.30 -21.63
C VAL A 220 -17.20 -1.57 -21.84
N LEU A 221 -15.94 -1.43 -22.21
CA LEU A 221 -14.95 -2.50 -22.23
C LEU A 221 -13.94 -2.25 -21.09
N ASP A 222 -13.89 -3.17 -20.12
CA ASP A 222 -12.96 -3.14 -19.00
C ASP A 222 -11.90 -4.23 -19.20
N LEU A 223 -10.68 -3.80 -19.49
CA LEU A 223 -9.54 -4.68 -19.79
C LEU A 223 -8.65 -4.82 -18.55
N CYS A 224 -8.26 -6.06 -18.23
CA CYS A 224 -7.59 -6.42 -16.97
C CYS A 224 -8.46 -6.06 -15.76
N CYS A 225 -9.73 -6.47 -15.83
CA CYS A 225 -10.76 -6.02 -14.90
C CYS A 225 -10.59 -6.54 -13.47
N HIS A 226 -9.75 -7.56 -13.25
CA HIS A 226 -9.53 -8.20 -11.94
C HIS A 226 -10.88 -8.57 -11.30
N THR A 227 -11.13 -8.24 -10.05
CA THR A 227 -12.37 -8.51 -9.32
C THR A 227 -13.50 -7.51 -9.64
N GLY A 228 -13.37 -6.73 -10.73
CA GLY A 228 -14.44 -5.93 -11.31
C GLY A 228 -14.61 -4.52 -10.76
N GLY A 229 -13.59 -3.93 -10.17
CA GLY A 229 -13.71 -2.60 -9.59
C GLY A 229 -14.27 -1.55 -10.56
N PHE A 230 -13.72 -1.42 -11.76
CA PHE A 230 -14.23 -0.51 -12.79
C PHE A 230 -15.55 -0.99 -13.40
N SER A 231 -15.67 -2.28 -13.68
CA SER A 231 -16.88 -2.89 -14.26
C SER A 231 -18.13 -2.64 -13.44
N ILE A 232 -18.04 -2.85 -12.11
CA ILE A 232 -19.16 -2.69 -11.19
C ILE A 232 -19.54 -1.21 -11.06
N HIS A 233 -18.57 -0.32 -10.94
CA HIS A 233 -18.84 1.12 -10.89
C HIS A 233 -19.44 1.63 -12.21
N ALA A 234 -18.95 1.17 -13.37
CA ALA A 234 -19.56 1.51 -14.65
C ALA A 234 -21.01 1.10 -14.73
N ALA A 235 -21.34 -0.12 -14.29
CA ALA A 235 -22.73 -0.62 -14.28
C ALA A 235 -23.60 0.17 -13.29
N LEU A 236 -23.12 0.44 -12.06
CA LEU A 236 -23.82 1.27 -11.07
C LEU A 236 -24.06 2.71 -11.57
N TYR A 237 -23.15 3.23 -12.38
CA TYR A 237 -23.27 4.56 -12.99
C TYR A 237 -24.11 4.58 -14.28
N GLY A 238 -24.79 3.46 -14.59
CA GLY A 238 -25.79 3.36 -15.64
C GLY A 238 -25.25 2.97 -17.01
N ALA A 239 -24.14 2.25 -17.08
CA ALA A 239 -23.71 1.61 -18.33
C ALA A 239 -24.79 0.62 -18.81
N LYS A 240 -25.08 0.61 -20.11
CA LYS A 240 -26.03 -0.37 -20.71
C LYS A 240 -25.50 -1.78 -20.65
N ARG A 241 -24.20 -1.91 -20.89
CA ARG A 241 -23.49 -3.18 -20.91
C ARG A 241 -22.03 -2.96 -20.58
N VAL A 242 -21.47 -3.86 -19.81
CA VAL A 242 -20.04 -3.91 -19.52
C VAL A 242 -19.51 -5.26 -19.99
N GLU A 243 -18.46 -5.25 -20.79
CA GLU A 243 -17.66 -6.42 -21.12
C GLU A 243 -16.37 -6.36 -20.32
N ALA A 244 -16.21 -7.29 -19.38
CA ALA A 244 -15.13 -7.35 -18.43
C ALA A 244 -14.17 -8.50 -18.78
N VAL A 245 -12.91 -8.19 -18.98
CA VAL A 245 -11.90 -9.14 -19.50
C VAL A 245 -10.73 -9.27 -18.55
N ASP A 246 -10.41 -10.49 -18.18
CA ASP A 246 -9.21 -10.84 -17.41
C ASP A 246 -8.71 -12.23 -17.81
N VAL A 247 -7.46 -12.54 -17.52
CA VAL A 247 -6.88 -13.89 -17.72
C VAL A 247 -7.18 -14.85 -16.57
N SER A 248 -7.56 -14.32 -15.39
CA SER A 248 -7.86 -15.08 -14.19
C SER A 248 -9.34 -15.40 -14.08
N GLN A 249 -9.71 -16.67 -14.20
CA GLN A 249 -11.08 -17.11 -13.99
C GLN A 249 -11.55 -16.85 -12.55
N ASP A 250 -10.69 -17.06 -11.55
CA ASP A 250 -11.02 -16.81 -10.14
C ASP A 250 -11.35 -15.33 -9.90
N ALA A 251 -10.63 -14.41 -10.55
CA ALA A 251 -10.92 -12.97 -10.47
C ALA A 251 -12.27 -12.65 -11.12
N LEU A 252 -12.60 -13.27 -12.25
CA LEU A 252 -13.90 -13.11 -12.93
C LEU A 252 -15.06 -13.70 -12.12
N ASP A 253 -14.85 -14.81 -11.44
CA ASP A 253 -15.86 -15.42 -10.57
C ASP A 253 -16.15 -14.50 -9.36
N MET A 254 -15.09 -13.91 -8.77
CA MET A 254 -15.22 -12.89 -7.73
C MET A 254 -15.91 -11.62 -8.25
N LEU A 255 -15.60 -11.18 -9.48
CA LEU A 255 -16.28 -10.06 -10.12
C LEU A 255 -17.79 -10.34 -10.22
N MET A 256 -18.19 -11.52 -10.65
CA MET A 256 -19.60 -11.86 -10.78
C MET A 256 -20.32 -11.96 -9.43
N GLU A 257 -19.63 -12.41 -8.39
CA GLU A 257 -20.18 -12.37 -7.02
C GLU A 257 -20.35 -10.91 -6.55
N ASN A 258 -19.36 -10.07 -6.77
CA ASN A 258 -19.44 -8.64 -6.49
C ASN A 258 -20.56 -7.96 -7.28
N ALA A 259 -20.75 -8.31 -8.55
CA ALA A 259 -21.83 -7.79 -9.40
C ALA A 259 -23.22 -8.18 -8.87
N ARG A 260 -23.40 -9.41 -8.36
CA ARG A 260 -24.66 -9.86 -7.73
C ARG A 260 -24.96 -9.05 -6.46
N ARG A 261 -23.97 -8.82 -5.61
CA ARG A 261 -24.10 -8.02 -4.37
C ARG A 261 -24.55 -6.58 -4.63
N ASN A 262 -24.19 -6.05 -5.79
CA ASN A 262 -24.56 -4.71 -6.23
C ASN A 262 -25.81 -4.67 -7.13
N GLY A 263 -26.43 -5.80 -7.44
CA GLY A 263 -27.62 -5.88 -8.29
C GLY A 263 -27.37 -5.57 -9.77
N VAL A 264 -26.11 -5.63 -10.24
CA VAL A 264 -25.70 -5.24 -11.60
C VAL A 264 -25.20 -6.41 -12.46
N ALA A 265 -25.35 -7.64 -12.00
CA ALA A 265 -24.83 -8.82 -12.69
C ALA A 265 -25.41 -9.00 -14.11
N ALA A 266 -26.66 -8.60 -14.34
CA ALA A 266 -27.29 -8.69 -15.66
C ALA A 266 -26.68 -7.77 -16.73
N GLN A 267 -25.96 -6.72 -16.30
CA GLN A 267 -25.33 -5.75 -17.19
C GLN A 267 -23.89 -6.14 -17.55
N ILE A 268 -23.27 -7.10 -16.82
CA ILE A 268 -21.86 -7.44 -16.94
C ILE A 268 -21.72 -8.81 -17.61
N GLN A 269 -20.88 -8.85 -18.64
CA GLN A 269 -20.45 -10.08 -19.29
C GLN A 269 -18.95 -10.24 -19.09
N THR A 270 -18.53 -11.37 -18.53
CA THR A 270 -17.13 -11.70 -18.30
C THR A 270 -16.52 -12.48 -19.46
N ARG A 271 -15.22 -12.34 -19.68
CA ARG A 271 -14.45 -13.06 -20.66
C ARG A 271 -13.06 -13.39 -20.11
N CYS A 272 -12.77 -14.67 -19.95
CA CYS A 272 -11.45 -15.17 -19.56
C CYS A 272 -10.58 -15.30 -20.82
N GLU A 273 -9.78 -14.28 -21.13
CA GLU A 273 -8.98 -14.21 -22.35
C GLU A 273 -7.80 -13.25 -22.18
N ASN A 274 -6.75 -13.46 -23.00
CA ASN A 274 -5.65 -12.52 -23.09
C ASN A 274 -6.12 -11.21 -23.73
N VAL A 275 -5.91 -10.11 -23.01
CA VAL A 275 -6.36 -8.77 -23.42
C VAL A 275 -5.75 -8.31 -24.74
N PHE A 276 -4.47 -8.62 -24.97
CA PHE A 276 -3.79 -8.20 -26.21
C PHE A 276 -4.35 -8.90 -27.46
N ASP A 277 -4.66 -10.19 -27.34
CA ASP A 277 -5.25 -10.97 -28.42
C ASP A 277 -6.69 -10.51 -28.70
N LEU A 278 -7.44 -10.24 -27.64
CA LEU A 278 -8.80 -9.72 -27.74
C LEU A 278 -8.84 -8.36 -28.45
N VAL A 279 -7.99 -7.41 -28.03
CA VAL A 279 -7.95 -6.05 -28.61
C VAL A 279 -7.58 -6.10 -30.09
N LYS A 280 -6.62 -6.95 -30.47
CA LYS A 280 -6.27 -7.16 -31.87
C LYS A 280 -7.48 -7.62 -32.70
N ARG A 281 -8.18 -8.66 -32.23
CA ARG A 281 -9.38 -9.17 -32.88
C ARG A 281 -10.49 -8.11 -32.97
N TYR A 282 -10.73 -7.34 -31.90
CA TYR A 282 -11.75 -6.29 -31.90
C TYR A 282 -11.39 -5.11 -32.83
N SER A 283 -10.10 -4.84 -33.01
CA SER A 283 -9.65 -3.86 -34.00
C SER A 283 -9.92 -4.33 -35.43
N GLU A 284 -9.66 -5.61 -35.74
CA GLU A 284 -9.96 -6.22 -37.04
C GLU A 284 -11.48 -6.22 -37.33
N GLU A 285 -12.30 -6.48 -36.31
CA GLU A 285 -13.76 -6.44 -36.37
C GLU A 285 -14.33 -5.00 -36.36
N SER A 286 -13.52 -3.97 -36.22
CA SER A 286 -13.94 -2.56 -36.10
C SER A 286 -14.95 -2.33 -34.96
N ARG A 287 -14.90 -3.12 -33.87
CA ARG A 287 -15.79 -2.96 -32.70
C ARG A 287 -15.57 -1.61 -32.02
N ARG A 288 -16.67 -1.07 -31.47
CA ARG A 288 -16.73 0.20 -30.74
C ARG A 288 -17.38 0.01 -29.38
N PHE A 289 -16.90 0.78 -28.41
CA PHE A 289 -17.38 0.80 -27.04
C PHE A 289 -17.66 2.21 -26.57
#